data_b5ed10882727edd34946168feb83dc77
#
_entry.id   b5ed10882727edd34946168feb83dc77
#
_cell.length_a   1.000
_cell.length_b   1.000
_cell.length_c   1.000
_cell.angle_alpha   90.00
_cell.angle_beta   90.00
_cell.angle_gamma   90.00
#
_symmetry.space_group_name_H-M   'P 1'
#
loop_
_entity.id
_entity.type
_entity.pdbx_description
1 polymer ?
#
loop_
_entity_poly.entity_id
_entity_poly.type
_entity_poly.pdbx_seq_one_letter_code
_entity_poly.pdbx_strand_id
1 'polypeptide(L)'
;MQQRAQTPSARAGPQSRARSFATLAVGFGLLQGLGACVLNDRLDPALEVPNNYRAPHLRSEAALPPLEWWRGFRSAELTDLMEQASAANFDIAAAVARIVQADAQARIAGAALLPSINATASAQRSKSSQAVFGGTSGASGGSSGGSSVGGGGGGARTLYTAALNASYQLDFWGKVRAQIRAADYSALASRFDREVVALSTLVTVADTYFLVLEGQDRLRVARENLTSSERILKLIQDRFNNGTASALEVAQQASLTAIVRASIPPLVEQVQQNTATLALLVGRAPENLAVRGGSLYRLGIPRVSPGLPSELLTQRPDIREAELKLASADANVYAARAAFLPSIQLTGQAGFESAALRTLFGPGAVFYTVAASLTQPIFQGGLLLGQLDLQKGAREELLQDYRKAVISAFTDVERALVAVQQTTRQEALQRQAVAESRKAFELSEERLRAGTIDLTTVLQAEQTFFQQEDTLAQVRFARLQAIVSLFQALGGGWFLDREPVVRPLDVGPNSKS
;
A
#
# COMPACT_ATOMS: atom_id res chain seq x y z
N MET A 1 -54.35 -4.23 -82.62
CA MET A 1 -54.30 -5.71 -82.65
C MET A 1 -53.98 -6.10 -81.20
N GLN A 2 -55.00 -6.47 -80.43
CA GLN A 2 -55.34 -7.82 -80.01
C GLN A 2 -54.20 -8.44 -79.15
N GLN A 3 -54.33 -8.98 -77.94
CA GLN A 3 -55.48 -9.50 -77.19
C GLN A 3 -55.01 -9.95 -75.75
N ARG A 4 -55.92 -9.77 -74.78
CA ARG A 4 -56.31 -10.67 -73.70
C ARG A 4 -55.24 -11.08 -72.64
N ALA A 5 -55.40 -10.65 -71.42
CA ALA A 5 -56.21 -11.18 -70.30
C ALA A 5 -55.86 -12.63 -69.86
N GLN A 6 -55.39 -12.73 -68.62
CA GLN A 6 -55.94 -13.72 -67.66
C GLN A 6 -55.28 -13.55 -66.26
N THR A 7 -56.09 -13.25 -65.26
CA THR A 7 -55.82 -13.50 -63.88
C THR A 7 -55.96 -15.04 -63.56
N PRO A 8 -55.26 -15.57 -62.55
CA PRO A 8 -56.03 -15.99 -61.39
C PRO A 8 -55.33 -15.88 -60.02
N SER A 9 -56.20 -15.70 -59.05
CA SER A 9 -56.30 -16.28 -57.70
C SER A 9 -55.16 -16.14 -56.68
N ALA A 10 -55.56 -15.48 -55.62
CA ALA A 10 -54.95 -15.36 -54.32
C ALA A 10 -54.61 -16.70 -53.63
N ARG A 11 -53.39 -16.77 -53.04
CA ARG A 11 -53.16 -17.63 -51.88
C ARG A 11 -52.45 -16.82 -50.82
N ALA A 12 -53.14 -16.58 -49.72
CA ALA A 12 -52.62 -16.02 -48.51
C ALA A 12 -51.64 -17.00 -47.86
N GLY A 13 -50.39 -16.59 -47.61
CA GLY A 13 -49.38 -17.31 -46.86
C GLY A 13 -48.97 -16.48 -45.62
N PRO A 14 -48.51 -17.04 -44.52
CA PRO A 14 -48.39 -16.40 -43.22
C PRO A 14 -47.09 -15.60 -43.10
N GLN A 15 -47.13 -14.27 -43.37
CA GLN A 15 -46.00 -13.37 -43.22
C GLN A 15 -46.04 -12.44 -41.97
N SER A 16 -46.99 -12.65 -41.05
CA SER A 16 -47.17 -11.69 -39.95
C SER A 16 -46.39 -12.02 -38.66
N ARG A 17 -45.77 -13.23 -38.51
CA ARG A 17 -45.01 -13.58 -37.30
C ARG A 17 -43.51 -13.27 -37.34
N ALA A 18 -42.92 -13.09 -38.54
CA ALA A 18 -41.49 -12.79 -38.68
C ALA A 18 -41.14 -11.29 -38.44
N ARG A 19 -42.08 -10.38 -38.65
CA ARG A 19 -41.84 -8.95 -38.44
C ARG A 19 -41.84 -8.50 -36.99
N SER A 20 -42.55 -9.20 -36.09
CA SER A 20 -42.59 -8.89 -34.64
C SER A 20 -41.34 -9.32 -33.90
N PHE A 21 -40.66 -10.38 -34.36
CA PHE A 21 -39.36 -10.79 -33.78
C PHE A 21 -38.19 -9.92 -34.24
N ALA A 22 -38.21 -9.40 -35.46
CA ALA A 22 -37.15 -8.52 -35.95
C ALA A 22 -37.18 -7.13 -35.27
N THR A 23 -38.37 -6.59 -34.96
CA THR A 23 -38.49 -5.31 -34.23
C THR A 23 -38.12 -5.42 -32.78
N LEU A 24 -38.33 -6.55 -32.10
CA LEU A 24 -37.87 -6.81 -30.73
C LEU A 24 -36.36 -6.98 -30.66
N ALA A 25 -35.72 -7.64 -31.63
CA ALA A 25 -34.28 -7.82 -31.73
C ALA A 25 -33.51 -6.51 -32.01
N VAL A 26 -34.05 -5.63 -32.86
CA VAL A 26 -33.48 -4.32 -33.17
C VAL A 26 -33.62 -3.35 -31.96
N GLY A 27 -34.75 -3.38 -31.25
CA GLY A 27 -34.94 -2.61 -30.02
C GLY A 27 -33.98 -3.04 -28.89
N PHE A 28 -33.70 -4.34 -28.78
CA PHE A 28 -32.75 -4.87 -27.76
C PHE A 28 -31.30 -4.56 -28.13
N GLY A 29 -30.93 -4.53 -29.41
CA GLY A 29 -29.60 -4.17 -29.91
C GLY A 29 -29.27 -2.66 -29.73
N LEU A 30 -30.23 -1.77 -29.88
CA LEU A 30 -30.09 -0.33 -29.66
C LEU A 30 -29.96 0.03 -28.15
N LEU A 31 -30.60 -0.70 -27.26
CA LEU A 31 -30.42 -0.54 -25.80
C LEU A 31 -29.03 -0.96 -25.32
N GLN A 32 -28.41 -1.94 -25.96
CA GLN A 32 -27.04 -2.37 -25.59
C GLN A 32 -25.97 -1.37 -26.05
N GLY A 33 -26.13 -0.71 -27.18
CA GLY A 33 -25.19 0.29 -27.68
C GLY A 33 -25.15 1.59 -26.87
N LEU A 34 -26.27 2.01 -26.32
CA LEU A 34 -26.37 3.21 -25.46
C LEU A 34 -25.81 2.98 -24.05
N GLY A 35 -25.87 1.75 -23.52
CA GLY A 35 -25.35 1.42 -22.20
C GLY A 35 -23.83 1.43 -22.12
N ALA A 36 -23.13 1.06 -23.19
CA ALA A 36 -21.67 0.94 -23.18
C ALA A 36 -20.97 2.32 -23.14
N CYS A 37 -21.53 3.36 -23.78
CA CYS A 37 -20.95 4.70 -23.79
C CYS A 37 -21.11 5.45 -22.46
N VAL A 38 -22.12 5.13 -21.65
CA VAL A 38 -22.39 5.81 -20.37
C VAL A 38 -21.55 5.24 -19.22
N LEU A 39 -21.05 4.01 -19.37
CA LEU A 39 -20.37 3.27 -18.30
C LEU A 39 -18.85 3.52 -18.26
N ASN A 40 -18.23 3.96 -19.37
CA ASN A 40 -16.77 4.05 -19.48
C ASN A 40 -16.32 5.52 -19.61
N ASP A 41 -15.84 6.07 -18.51
CA ASP A 41 -15.28 7.42 -18.43
C ASP A 41 -13.91 7.31 -17.73
N ARG A 42 -12.84 7.21 -18.52
CA ARG A 42 -11.48 7.16 -18.01
C ARG A 42 -10.95 8.57 -17.84
N LEU A 43 -10.40 8.85 -16.65
CA LEU A 43 -9.68 10.10 -16.41
C LEU A 43 -8.28 10.00 -17.01
N ASP A 44 -7.87 11.08 -17.68
CA ASP A 44 -6.47 11.28 -18.06
C ASP A 44 -5.72 11.87 -16.86
N PRO A 45 -4.66 11.24 -16.37
CA PRO A 45 -3.85 11.77 -15.29
C PRO A 45 -3.21 13.13 -15.58
N ALA A 46 -3.03 13.49 -16.85
CA ALA A 46 -2.50 14.78 -17.33
C ALA A 46 -1.31 15.29 -16.49
N LEU A 47 -0.22 14.52 -16.42
CA LEU A 47 1.00 14.89 -15.72
C LEU A 47 2.11 15.22 -16.72
N GLU A 48 2.75 16.37 -16.53
CA GLU A 48 3.99 16.68 -17.23
C GLU A 48 5.16 15.93 -16.57
N VAL A 49 5.72 14.96 -17.28
CA VAL A 49 6.92 14.23 -16.84
C VAL A 49 8.15 14.99 -17.33
N PRO A 50 9.05 15.44 -16.43
CA PRO A 50 10.26 16.14 -16.84
C PRO A 50 11.20 15.20 -17.61
N ASN A 51 11.85 15.73 -18.64
CA ASN A 51 12.77 14.95 -19.47
C ASN A 51 14.12 14.67 -18.77
N ASN A 52 14.54 15.51 -17.81
CA ASN A 52 15.81 15.39 -17.11
C ASN A 52 15.69 15.89 -15.66
N TYR A 53 16.52 15.36 -14.77
CA TYR A 53 16.74 15.92 -13.44
C TYR A 53 17.52 17.23 -13.53
N ARG A 54 17.30 18.14 -12.58
CA ARG A 54 18.01 19.43 -12.50
C ARG A 54 19.41 19.25 -11.95
N ALA A 55 19.61 18.34 -11.00
CA ALA A 55 20.91 18.06 -10.43
C ALA A 55 21.86 17.47 -11.50
N PRO A 56 23.11 17.97 -11.63
CA PRO A 56 24.07 17.43 -12.58
C PRO A 56 24.41 15.99 -12.21
N HIS A 57 24.16 15.07 -13.12
CA HIS A 57 24.47 13.65 -12.98
C HIS A 57 25.38 13.22 -14.13
N LEU A 58 26.27 12.30 -13.83
CA LEU A 58 27.08 11.66 -14.86
C LEU A 58 26.13 10.84 -15.75
N ARG A 59 26.14 11.09 -17.06
CA ARG A 59 25.46 10.24 -18.05
C ARG A 59 26.00 8.83 -17.93
N SER A 60 25.31 7.99 -17.23
CA SER A 60 25.52 6.56 -17.20
C SER A 60 24.25 5.91 -17.73
N GLU A 61 24.38 4.83 -18.47
CA GLU A 61 23.24 4.04 -18.90
C GLU A 61 22.36 3.74 -17.70
N ALA A 62 21.06 3.95 -17.89
CA ALA A 62 20.05 3.70 -16.87
C ALA A 62 20.12 2.22 -16.47
N ALA A 63 20.60 1.96 -15.28
CA ALA A 63 20.55 0.64 -14.68
C ALA A 63 19.63 0.69 -13.48
N LEU A 64 18.67 -0.21 -13.46
CA LEU A 64 17.85 -0.44 -12.25
C LEU A 64 18.76 -0.64 -11.04
N PRO A 65 18.45 -0.05 -9.89
CA PRO A 65 19.17 -0.38 -8.67
C PRO A 65 19.15 -1.90 -8.47
N PRO A 66 20.31 -2.52 -8.12
CA PRO A 66 20.33 -3.95 -7.86
C PRO A 66 19.43 -4.27 -6.66
N LEU A 67 18.78 -5.45 -6.66
CA LEU A 67 17.96 -5.93 -5.55
C LEU A 67 18.66 -5.82 -4.21
N GLU A 68 19.92 -6.20 -4.18
CA GLU A 68 20.77 -6.21 -2.99
C GLU A 68 21.74 -5.01 -3.00
N TRP A 69 21.19 -3.80 -3.18
CA TRP A 69 21.94 -2.54 -3.25
C TRP A 69 22.90 -2.33 -2.07
N TRP A 70 22.58 -2.89 -0.90
CA TRP A 70 23.41 -2.78 0.30
C TRP A 70 24.77 -3.50 0.19
N ARG A 71 24.92 -4.48 -0.70
CA ARG A 71 26.22 -5.14 -0.96
C ARG A 71 27.25 -4.17 -1.52
N GLY A 72 26.82 -3.08 -2.14
CA GLY A 72 27.70 -2.00 -2.61
C GLY A 72 28.49 -1.32 -1.50
N PHE A 73 28.03 -1.36 -0.25
CA PHE A 73 28.73 -0.86 0.93
C PHE A 73 29.85 -1.79 1.41
N ARG A 74 29.98 -2.98 0.86
CA ARG A 74 31.04 -3.97 1.15
C ARG A 74 31.19 -4.31 2.63
N SER A 75 30.08 -4.40 3.34
CA SER A 75 30.00 -4.84 4.74
C SER A 75 29.26 -6.18 4.81
N ALA A 76 29.97 -7.22 5.27
CA ALA A 76 29.35 -8.53 5.49
C ALA A 76 28.31 -8.47 6.62
N GLU A 77 28.59 -7.69 7.69
CA GLU A 77 27.68 -7.51 8.81
C GLU A 77 26.37 -6.80 8.38
N LEU A 78 26.48 -5.73 7.55
CA LEU A 78 25.30 -5.09 6.98
C LEU A 78 24.49 -6.08 6.13
N THR A 79 25.17 -6.89 5.31
CA THR A 79 24.48 -7.87 4.45
C THR A 79 23.70 -8.89 5.29
N ASP A 80 24.33 -9.43 6.34
CA ASP A 80 23.67 -10.37 7.25
C ASP A 80 22.47 -9.75 7.99
N LEU A 81 22.60 -8.50 8.46
CA LEU A 81 21.49 -7.75 9.08
C LEU A 81 20.33 -7.51 8.11
N MET A 82 20.62 -7.18 6.84
CA MET A 82 19.61 -6.98 5.80
C MET A 82 18.85 -8.28 5.48
N GLU A 83 19.58 -9.39 5.34
CA GLU A 83 18.98 -10.71 5.09
C GLU A 83 18.11 -11.14 6.28
N GLN A 84 18.58 -10.94 7.52
CA GLN A 84 17.78 -11.20 8.72
C GLN A 84 16.53 -10.32 8.79
N ALA A 85 16.64 -9.02 8.55
CA ALA A 85 15.50 -8.11 8.55
C ALA A 85 14.47 -8.50 7.48
N SER A 86 14.92 -8.83 6.29
CA SER A 86 14.03 -9.29 5.20
C SER A 86 13.25 -10.56 5.58
N ALA A 87 13.84 -11.45 6.36
CA ALA A 87 13.23 -12.72 6.75
C ALA A 87 12.38 -12.65 8.03
N ALA A 88 12.75 -11.80 9.00
CA ALA A 88 12.21 -11.85 10.36
C ALA A 88 11.58 -10.54 10.85
N ASN A 89 11.58 -9.47 10.04
CA ASN A 89 10.97 -8.20 10.44
C ASN A 89 9.44 -8.32 10.55
N PHE A 90 8.88 -7.81 11.66
CA PHE A 90 7.44 -7.91 11.94
C PHE A 90 6.58 -7.02 11.04
N ASP A 91 7.07 -5.88 10.58
CA ASP A 91 6.31 -5.00 9.67
C ASP A 91 6.18 -5.62 8.28
N ILE A 92 7.24 -6.26 7.78
CA ILE A 92 7.19 -7.03 6.53
C ILE A 92 6.24 -8.23 6.68
N ALA A 93 6.31 -8.95 7.80
CA ALA A 93 5.40 -10.07 8.07
C ALA A 93 3.94 -9.62 8.16
N ALA A 94 3.67 -8.46 8.78
CA ALA A 94 2.34 -7.86 8.83
C ALA A 94 1.85 -7.46 7.43
N ALA A 95 2.71 -6.92 6.56
CA ALA A 95 2.37 -6.60 5.18
C ALA A 95 2.03 -7.87 4.38
N VAL A 96 2.75 -8.98 4.57
CA VAL A 96 2.39 -10.28 3.97
C VAL A 96 1.02 -10.76 4.45
N ALA A 97 0.70 -10.59 5.74
CA ALA A 97 -0.63 -10.94 6.26
C ALA A 97 -1.75 -10.07 5.64
N ARG A 98 -1.49 -8.79 5.34
CA ARG A 98 -2.43 -7.92 4.61
C ARG A 98 -2.70 -8.42 3.19
N ILE A 99 -1.71 -8.97 2.49
CA ILE A 99 -1.92 -9.62 1.17
C ILE A 99 -2.92 -10.77 1.30
N VAL A 100 -2.75 -11.63 2.32
CA VAL A 100 -3.69 -12.76 2.56
C VAL A 100 -5.11 -12.26 2.81
N GLN A 101 -5.26 -11.17 3.57
CA GLN A 101 -6.57 -10.54 3.82
C GLN A 101 -7.18 -9.98 2.52
N ALA A 102 -6.39 -9.28 1.71
CA ALA A 102 -6.84 -8.69 0.46
C ALA A 102 -7.22 -9.77 -0.58
N ASP A 103 -6.43 -10.85 -0.70
CA ASP A 103 -6.75 -12.00 -1.54
C ASP A 103 -8.03 -12.73 -1.07
N ALA A 104 -8.26 -12.80 0.25
CA ALA A 104 -9.50 -13.33 0.80
C ALA A 104 -10.70 -12.43 0.46
N GLN A 105 -10.54 -11.11 0.55
CA GLN A 105 -11.57 -10.15 0.17
C GLN A 105 -11.92 -10.23 -1.33
N ALA A 106 -10.94 -10.40 -2.20
CA ALA A 106 -11.16 -10.63 -3.63
C ALA A 106 -11.96 -11.94 -3.88
N ARG A 107 -11.65 -13.01 -3.14
CA ARG A 107 -12.44 -14.27 -3.21
C ARG A 107 -13.87 -14.09 -2.71
N ILE A 108 -14.07 -13.32 -1.63
CA ILE A 108 -15.41 -13.00 -1.11
C ILE A 108 -16.21 -12.21 -2.16
N ALA A 109 -15.59 -11.20 -2.81
CA ALA A 109 -16.23 -10.49 -3.91
C ALA A 109 -16.57 -11.42 -5.07
N GLY A 110 -15.69 -12.36 -5.42
CA GLY A 110 -15.88 -13.36 -6.46
C GLY A 110 -17.05 -14.32 -6.19
N ALA A 111 -17.35 -14.60 -4.94
CA ALA A 111 -18.44 -15.49 -4.56
C ALA A 111 -19.82 -14.96 -5.01
N ALA A 112 -19.96 -13.65 -5.18
CA ALA A 112 -21.21 -13.05 -5.66
C ALA A 112 -21.57 -13.40 -7.12
N LEU A 113 -20.64 -13.97 -7.92
CA LEU A 113 -20.92 -14.54 -9.24
C LEU A 113 -21.51 -15.95 -9.20
N LEU A 114 -21.56 -16.57 -8.04
CA LEU A 114 -22.07 -17.93 -7.88
C LEU A 114 -23.42 -17.91 -7.17
N PRO A 115 -24.30 -18.90 -7.42
CA PRO A 115 -25.53 -19.00 -6.68
C PRO A 115 -25.27 -19.31 -5.19
N SER A 116 -26.01 -18.68 -4.30
CA SER A 116 -26.05 -19.05 -2.88
C SER A 116 -27.08 -20.15 -2.67
N ILE A 117 -26.73 -21.20 -1.93
CA ILE A 117 -27.63 -22.29 -1.55
C ILE A 117 -27.66 -22.39 -0.03
N ASN A 118 -28.85 -22.27 0.52
CA ASN A 118 -29.09 -22.33 1.97
C ASN A 118 -30.14 -23.38 2.30
N ALA A 119 -29.91 -24.19 3.33
CA ALA A 119 -30.89 -25.08 3.89
C ALA A 119 -31.63 -24.33 5.03
N THR A 120 -32.94 -24.38 5.02
CA THR A 120 -33.80 -23.79 6.07
C THR A 120 -34.75 -24.83 6.59
N ALA A 121 -34.93 -24.85 7.92
CA ALA A 121 -35.98 -25.62 8.57
C ALA A 121 -36.74 -24.67 9.49
N SER A 122 -38.07 -24.67 9.37
CA SER A 122 -38.91 -23.81 10.19
C SER A 122 -40.18 -24.53 10.68
N ALA A 123 -40.62 -24.13 11.85
CA ALA A 123 -41.92 -24.52 12.40
C ALA A 123 -42.66 -23.24 12.75
N GLN A 124 -43.76 -22.96 12.05
CA GLN A 124 -44.53 -21.76 12.22
C GLN A 124 -45.96 -22.13 12.64
N ARG A 125 -46.45 -21.50 13.70
CA ARG A 125 -47.87 -21.61 14.08
C ARG A 125 -48.51 -20.24 13.93
N SER A 126 -49.49 -20.15 13.00
CA SER A 126 -50.20 -18.91 12.71
C SER A 126 -51.69 -19.08 13.00
N LYS A 127 -52.31 -18.05 13.54
CA LYS A 127 -53.74 -17.94 13.70
C LYS A 127 -54.18 -16.61 13.09
N SER A 128 -54.95 -16.66 12.02
CA SER A 128 -55.49 -15.45 11.40
C SER A 128 -56.59 -14.86 12.27
N SER A 129 -56.60 -13.53 12.41
CA SER A 129 -57.68 -12.84 13.11
C SER A 129 -58.96 -12.95 12.30
N GLN A 130 -60.03 -13.34 12.95
CA GLN A 130 -61.35 -13.38 12.32
C GLN A 130 -61.92 -11.99 11.95
N ALA A 131 -61.39 -10.93 12.56
CA ALA A 131 -61.73 -9.54 12.25
C ALA A 131 -61.30 -9.07 10.83
N VAL A 132 -60.34 -9.73 10.20
CA VAL A 132 -59.88 -9.38 8.85
C VAL A 132 -60.71 -10.01 7.74
N PHE A 133 -61.42 -11.11 8.05
CA PHE A 133 -62.30 -11.82 7.09
C PHE A 133 -63.78 -11.55 7.31
N GLY A 134 -64.17 -10.77 8.27
CA GLY A 134 -65.58 -10.50 8.67
C GLY A 134 -66.25 -9.33 7.95
N GLY A 135 -65.69 -8.77 6.91
CA GLY A 135 -66.11 -7.47 6.37
C GLY A 135 -66.67 -7.45 4.95
N THR A 136 -67.41 -8.48 4.46
CA THR A 136 -68.24 -8.34 3.26
C THR A 136 -69.33 -9.45 3.22
N SER A 137 -70.28 -9.37 4.06
CA SER A 137 -71.56 -10.02 3.80
C SER A 137 -72.73 -9.03 4.07
N GLY A 138 -72.87 -8.10 3.13
CA GLY A 138 -74.04 -7.20 3.02
C GLY A 138 -74.74 -7.48 1.71
N ALA A 139 -75.86 -8.21 1.85
CA ALA A 139 -77.05 -8.23 1.05
C ALA A 139 -76.98 -8.14 -0.49
N SER A 140 -77.27 -9.26 -1.18
CA SER A 140 -78.53 -9.30 -1.99
C SER A 140 -78.65 -10.68 -2.65
N GLY A 141 -79.90 -11.19 -2.62
CA GLY A 141 -80.30 -12.52 -2.98
C GLY A 141 -80.05 -12.92 -4.44
N GLY A 142 -80.00 -14.24 -4.66
CA GLY A 142 -80.01 -14.89 -5.96
C GLY A 142 -79.51 -16.32 -5.90
N SER A 143 -80.41 -17.26 -5.95
CA SER A 143 -80.27 -18.74 -5.96
C SER A 143 -79.34 -19.26 -7.08
N SER A 144 -78.63 -20.26 -6.77
CA SER A 144 -78.46 -21.58 -7.40
C SER A 144 -77.06 -22.04 -7.65
N GLY A 145 -76.74 -23.25 -7.17
CA GLY A 145 -75.79 -24.16 -7.78
C GLY A 145 -74.40 -24.28 -7.17
N GLY A 146 -74.29 -25.08 -6.15
CA GLY A 146 -73.29 -26.15 -5.98
C GLY A 146 -71.83 -25.85 -6.17
N SER A 147 -71.08 -25.73 -5.10
CA SER A 147 -69.79 -26.43 -4.82
C SER A 147 -69.28 -25.92 -3.47
N SER A 148 -69.38 -26.75 -2.46
CA SER A 148 -68.86 -26.50 -1.12
C SER A 148 -67.31 -26.50 -1.12
N VAL A 149 -66.75 -25.33 -1.24
CA VAL A 149 -65.38 -25.14 -0.80
C VAL A 149 -65.41 -24.87 0.68
N GLY A 150 -64.98 -25.84 1.46
CA GLY A 150 -65.08 -25.89 2.93
C GLY A 150 -64.55 -24.61 3.58
N GLY A 151 -65.46 -23.91 4.27
CA GLY A 151 -65.17 -22.80 5.16
C GLY A 151 -64.33 -23.31 6.34
N GLY A 152 -63.04 -23.15 6.25
CA GLY A 152 -62.12 -23.42 7.35
C GLY A 152 -62.17 -22.29 8.37
N GLY A 153 -62.88 -22.50 9.48
CA GLY A 153 -62.87 -21.61 10.62
C GLY A 153 -61.47 -21.26 11.13
N GLY A 154 -61.30 -20.08 11.72
CA GLY A 154 -60.06 -19.48 12.21
C GLY A 154 -59.30 -20.28 13.26
N GLY A 155 -58.96 -21.50 12.94
CA GLY A 155 -58.10 -22.39 13.74
C GLY A 155 -56.60 -22.01 13.57
N ALA A 156 -55.84 -22.21 14.62
CA ALA A 156 -54.37 -22.09 14.52
C ALA A 156 -53.82 -23.14 13.56
N ARG A 157 -53.09 -22.74 12.58
CA ARG A 157 -52.43 -23.59 11.56
C ARG A 157 -50.95 -23.72 11.90
N THR A 158 -50.47 -24.94 12.03
CA THR A 158 -49.00 -25.21 12.18
C THR A 158 -48.48 -25.65 10.83
N LEU A 159 -47.34 -25.09 10.45
CA LEU A 159 -46.63 -25.41 9.22
C LEU A 159 -45.20 -25.76 9.58
N TYR A 160 -44.76 -26.92 9.17
CA TYR A 160 -43.37 -27.39 9.24
C TYR A 160 -42.81 -27.36 7.83
N THR A 161 -41.67 -26.71 7.64
CA THR A 161 -40.98 -26.61 6.33
C THR A 161 -39.52 -26.99 6.49
N ALA A 162 -39.01 -27.83 5.61
CA ALA A 162 -37.59 -28.13 5.45
C ALA A 162 -37.27 -27.98 3.97
N ALA A 163 -36.46 -26.95 3.60
CA ALA A 163 -36.25 -26.58 2.23
C ALA A 163 -34.80 -26.14 1.94
N LEU A 164 -34.33 -26.40 0.71
CA LEU A 164 -33.16 -25.80 0.11
C LEU A 164 -33.61 -24.57 -0.70
N ASN A 165 -32.99 -23.44 -0.43
CA ASN A 165 -33.21 -22.19 -1.15
C ASN A 165 -31.96 -21.85 -1.94
N ALA A 166 -32.08 -21.68 -3.25
CA ALA A 166 -31.06 -21.19 -4.14
C ALA A 166 -31.39 -19.76 -4.59
N SER A 167 -30.43 -18.87 -4.57
CA SER A 167 -30.56 -17.49 -5.06
C SER A 167 -29.37 -17.13 -5.92
N TYR A 168 -29.63 -16.59 -7.10
CA TYR A 168 -28.61 -16.18 -8.05
C TYR A 168 -28.97 -14.86 -8.73
N GLN A 169 -28.09 -13.87 -8.61
CA GLN A 169 -28.21 -12.58 -9.31
C GLN A 169 -27.41 -12.64 -10.61
N LEU A 170 -28.11 -12.50 -11.73
CA LEU A 170 -27.46 -12.45 -13.05
C LEU A 170 -26.73 -11.12 -13.21
N ASP A 171 -25.42 -11.19 -13.44
CA ASP A 171 -24.59 -9.99 -13.67
C ASP A 171 -24.57 -9.59 -15.15
N PHE A 172 -25.74 -9.19 -15.66
CA PHE A 172 -25.91 -8.81 -17.07
C PHE A 172 -25.12 -7.52 -17.43
N TRP A 173 -25.15 -6.55 -16.53
CA TRP A 173 -24.53 -5.23 -16.71
C TRP A 173 -23.08 -5.15 -16.20
N GLY A 174 -22.54 -6.20 -15.64
CA GLY A 174 -21.18 -6.25 -15.14
C GLY A 174 -20.95 -5.53 -13.81
N LYS A 175 -21.99 -5.27 -13.02
CA LYS A 175 -21.89 -4.68 -11.69
C LYS A 175 -21.01 -5.51 -10.77
N VAL A 176 -21.31 -6.81 -10.64
CA VAL A 176 -20.58 -7.74 -9.77
C VAL A 176 -19.16 -7.95 -10.29
N ARG A 177 -18.99 -8.14 -11.60
CA ARG A 177 -17.67 -8.23 -12.22
C ARG A 177 -16.82 -6.98 -12.01
N ALA A 178 -17.41 -5.79 -11.98
CA ALA A 178 -16.69 -4.56 -11.64
C ALA A 178 -16.26 -4.52 -10.17
N GLN A 179 -17.10 -4.96 -9.24
CA GLN A 179 -16.74 -5.09 -7.83
C GLN A 179 -15.61 -6.10 -7.59
N ILE A 180 -15.61 -7.21 -8.32
CA ILE A 180 -14.51 -8.19 -8.29
C ILE A 180 -13.22 -7.56 -8.78
N ARG A 181 -13.25 -6.86 -9.93
CA ARG A 181 -12.07 -6.15 -10.43
C ARG A 181 -11.55 -5.11 -9.44
N ALA A 182 -12.43 -4.38 -8.77
CA ALA A 182 -12.03 -3.43 -7.74
C ALA A 182 -11.29 -4.14 -6.59
N ALA A 183 -11.79 -5.30 -6.16
CA ALA A 183 -11.16 -6.12 -5.12
C ALA A 183 -9.83 -6.73 -5.59
N ASP A 184 -9.75 -7.20 -6.85
CA ASP A 184 -8.52 -7.72 -7.46
C ASP A 184 -7.44 -6.63 -7.54
N TYR A 185 -7.78 -5.42 -7.99
CA TYR A 185 -6.85 -4.30 -8.01
C TYR A 185 -6.40 -3.91 -6.60
N SER A 186 -7.28 -3.96 -5.60
CA SER A 186 -6.91 -3.72 -4.21
C SER A 186 -5.97 -4.81 -3.66
N ALA A 187 -6.17 -6.06 -4.04
CA ALA A 187 -5.27 -7.16 -3.67
C ALA A 187 -3.89 -7.01 -4.33
N LEU A 188 -3.85 -6.53 -5.59
CA LEU A 188 -2.61 -6.19 -6.26
C LEU A 188 -1.91 -5.00 -5.60
N ALA A 189 -2.64 -3.95 -5.24
CA ALA A 189 -2.09 -2.80 -4.53
C ALA A 189 -1.43 -3.22 -3.21
N SER A 190 -2.03 -4.17 -2.47
CA SER A 190 -1.45 -4.69 -1.22
C SER A 190 -0.12 -5.43 -1.43
N ARG A 191 0.13 -6.00 -2.61
CA ARG A 191 1.43 -6.60 -2.93
C ARG A 191 2.50 -5.54 -3.13
N PHE A 192 2.16 -4.42 -3.78
CA PHE A 192 3.08 -3.28 -3.92
C PHE A 192 3.29 -2.56 -2.58
N ASP A 193 2.26 -2.42 -1.72
CA ASP A 193 2.40 -1.93 -0.34
C ASP A 193 3.44 -2.75 0.42
N ARG A 194 3.44 -4.08 0.28
CA ARG A 194 4.47 -4.94 0.89
C ARG A 194 5.87 -4.58 0.40
N GLU A 195 6.06 -4.29 -0.89
CA GLU A 195 7.37 -3.88 -1.43
C GLU A 195 7.80 -2.50 -0.90
N VAL A 196 6.86 -1.56 -0.75
CA VAL A 196 7.10 -0.26 -0.12
C VAL A 196 7.54 -0.44 1.33
N VAL A 197 6.83 -1.26 2.10
CA VAL A 197 7.17 -1.57 3.50
C VAL A 197 8.54 -2.26 3.59
N ALA A 198 8.82 -3.24 2.73
CA ALA A 198 10.11 -3.94 2.71
C ALA A 198 11.26 -2.97 2.41
N LEU A 199 11.13 -2.14 1.37
CA LEU A 199 12.14 -1.16 0.99
C LEU A 199 12.40 -0.16 2.13
N SER A 200 11.35 0.42 2.71
CA SER A 200 11.48 1.39 3.81
C SER A 200 12.11 0.76 5.06
N THR A 201 11.76 -0.48 5.37
CA THR A 201 12.35 -1.23 6.49
C THR A 201 13.85 -1.46 6.26
N LEU A 202 14.24 -1.94 5.07
CA LEU A 202 15.65 -2.17 4.74
C LEU A 202 16.47 -0.89 4.75
N VAL A 203 15.92 0.23 4.27
CA VAL A 203 16.54 1.56 4.37
C VAL A 203 16.75 1.94 5.84
N THR A 204 15.74 1.75 6.69
CA THR A 204 15.83 2.06 8.12
C THR A 204 16.87 1.16 8.83
N VAL A 205 17.00 -0.11 8.43
CA VAL A 205 18.05 -1.01 8.94
C VAL A 205 19.43 -0.48 8.58
N ALA A 206 19.65 -0.06 7.32
CA ALA A 206 20.93 0.50 6.88
C ALA A 206 21.28 1.78 7.64
N ASP A 207 20.34 2.71 7.73
CA ASP A 207 20.55 3.98 8.43
C ASP A 207 20.83 3.76 9.92
N THR A 208 20.09 2.85 10.57
CA THR A 208 20.31 2.52 11.99
C THR A 208 21.66 1.83 12.20
N TYR A 209 22.07 0.93 11.30
CA TYR A 209 23.40 0.34 11.35
C TYR A 209 24.50 1.40 11.19
N PHE A 210 24.34 2.35 10.28
CA PHE A 210 25.31 3.44 10.11
C PHE A 210 25.33 4.39 11.32
N LEU A 211 24.18 4.61 11.99
CA LEU A 211 24.12 5.36 13.26
C LEU A 211 24.89 4.64 14.38
N VAL A 212 24.82 3.31 14.44
CA VAL A 212 25.62 2.55 15.41
C VAL A 212 27.11 2.73 15.13
N LEU A 213 27.54 2.62 13.87
CA LEU A 213 28.95 2.82 13.48
C LEU A 213 29.41 4.27 13.70
N GLU A 214 28.55 5.26 13.41
CA GLU A 214 28.83 6.67 13.68
C GLU A 214 29.06 6.91 15.17
N GLY A 215 28.16 6.39 16.02
CA GLY A 215 28.30 6.47 17.46
C GLY A 215 29.58 5.79 17.97
N GLN A 216 29.95 4.63 17.38
CA GLN A 216 31.22 3.94 17.72
C GLN A 216 32.45 4.74 17.30
N ASP A 217 32.44 5.35 16.12
CA ASP A 217 33.54 6.23 15.65
C ASP A 217 33.69 7.45 16.54
N ARG A 218 32.58 8.13 16.89
CA ARG A 218 32.59 9.29 17.80
C ARG A 218 33.05 8.90 19.21
N LEU A 219 32.62 7.75 19.72
CA LEU A 219 33.05 7.23 21.01
C LEU A 219 34.56 6.92 21.02
N ARG A 220 35.11 6.38 19.93
CA ARG A 220 36.55 6.17 19.76
C ARG A 220 37.31 7.49 19.77
N VAL A 221 36.85 8.48 18.97
CA VAL A 221 37.42 9.84 18.93
C VAL A 221 37.37 10.49 20.31
N ALA A 222 36.23 10.44 21.03
CA ALA A 222 36.09 11.03 22.36
C ALA A 222 37.04 10.41 23.39
N ARG A 223 37.31 9.09 23.30
CA ARG A 223 38.27 8.39 24.18
C ARG A 223 39.72 8.76 23.84
N GLU A 224 40.05 8.87 22.54
CA GLU A 224 41.37 9.33 22.09
C GLU A 224 41.62 10.78 22.55
N ASN A 225 40.61 11.64 22.45
CA ASN A 225 40.65 13.01 22.90
C ASN A 225 40.80 13.11 24.43
N LEU A 226 40.08 12.26 25.18
CA LEU A 226 40.27 12.18 26.66
C LEU A 226 41.69 11.81 27.03
N THR A 227 42.26 10.80 26.37
CA THR A 227 43.65 10.39 26.59
C THR A 227 44.63 11.52 26.29
N SER A 228 44.40 12.28 25.23
CA SER A 228 45.24 13.45 24.89
C SER A 228 45.13 14.54 25.95
N SER A 229 43.88 14.89 26.34
CA SER A 229 43.62 15.93 27.35
C SER A 229 44.18 15.58 28.72
N GLU A 230 44.09 14.31 29.13
CA GLU A 230 44.71 13.82 30.38
C GLU A 230 46.25 13.90 30.36
N ARG A 231 46.86 13.62 29.21
CA ARG A 231 48.29 13.78 29.01
C ARG A 231 48.76 15.23 29.18
N ILE A 232 47.98 16.18 28.61
CA ILE A 232 48.28 17.61 28.73
C ILE A 232 48.04 18.06 30.18
N LEU A 233 46.98 17.60 30.85
CA LEU A 233 46.72 17.91 32.24
C LEU A 233 47.90 17.48 33.14
N LYS A 234 48.44 16.28 32.95
CA LYS A 234 49.61 15.80 33.68
C LYS A 234 50.83 16.68 33.41
N LEU A 235 51.09 17.05 32.19
CA LEU A 235 52.19 17.98 31.86
C LEU A 235 52.07 19.33 32.59
N ILE A 236 50.88 19.92 32.62
CA ILE A 236 50.65 21.18 33.33
C ILE A 236 50.75 21.03 34.83
N GLN A 237 50.26 19.93 35.42
CA GLN A 237 50.45 19.59 36.84
C GLN A 237 51.94 19.45 37.21
N ASP A 238 52.73 18.76 36.39
CA ASP A 238 54.17 18.64 36.61
C ASP A 238 54.87 19.99 36.52
N ARG A 239 54.50 20.88 35.61
CA ARG A 239 54.99 22.28 35.53
C ARG A 239 54.59 23.12 36.74
N PHE A 240 53.38 22.95 37.24
CA PHE A 240 52.91 23.63 38.44
C PHE A 240 53.69 23.20 39.68
N ASN A 241 53.93 21.90 39.84
CA ASN A 241 54.73 21.36 40.95
C ASN A 241 56.20 21.86 40.89
N ASN A 242 56.71 22.16 39.71
CA ASN A 242 58.06 22.73 39.52
C ASN A 242 58.05 24.30 39.53
N GLY A 243 56.91 24.94 39.82
CA GLY A 243 56.79 26.40 39.95
C GLY A 243 56.79 27.15 38.60
N THR A 244 56.60 26.45 37.44
CA THR A 244 56.63 27.01 36.06
C THR A 244 55.26 27.12 35.41
N ALA A 245 54.17 26.78 36.11
CA ALA A 245 52.79 27.00 35.69
C ALA A 245 51.95 27.52 36.87
N SER A 246 50.82 28.18 36.57
CA SER A 246 49.89 28.72 37.57
C SER A 246 48.78 27.70 37.94
N ALA A 247 48.18 27.90 39.13
CA ALA A 247 47.00 27.15 39.54
C ALA A 247 45.80 27.36 38.59
N LEU A 248 45.73 28.52 37.91
CA LEU A 248 44.72 28.81 36.88
C LEU A 248 44.88 27.90 35.67
N GLU A 249 46.11 27.69 35.20
CA GLU A 249 46.39 26.80 34.06
C GLU A 249 45.99 25.33 34.36
N VAL A 250 46.28 24.87 35.57
CA VAL A 250 45.83 23.51 36.03
C VAL A 250 44.31 23.43 36.04
N ALA A 251 43.62 24.44 36.58
CA ALA A 251 42.17 24.46 36.68
C ALA A 251 41.51 24.53 35.26
N GLN A 252 42.07 25.29 34.33
CA GLN A 252 41.58 25.40 32.94
C GLN A 252 41.68 24.06 32.21
N GLN A 253 42.85 23.40 32.27
CA GLN A 253 43.03 22.08 31.64
C GLN A 253 42.20 21.01 32.34
N ALA A 254 42.10 21.01 33.68
CA ALA A 254 41.24 20.06 34.41
C ALA A 254 39.76 20.21 34.00
N SER A 255 39.28 21.46 33.80
CA SER A 255 37.93 21.74 33.32
C SER A 255 37.70 21.15 31.94
N LEU A 256 38.63 21.39 31.00
CA LEU A 256 38.50 20.80 29.64
C LEU A 256 38.50 19.26 29.69
N THR A 257 39.39 18.65 30.44
CA THR A 257 39.45 17.19 30.63
C THR A 257 38.14 16.65 31.19
N ALA A 258 37.53 17.36 32.17
CA ALA A 258 36.23 17.00 32.73
C ALA A 258 35.10 17.07 31.70
N ILE A 259 35.09 18.11 30.86
CA ILE A 259 34.11 18.28 29.75
C ILE A 259 34.23 17.13 28.75
N VAL A 260 35.45 16.79 28.31
CA VAL A 260 35.68 15.69 27.38
C VAL A 260 35.25 14.37 28.00
N ARG A 261 35.56 14.11 29.28
CA ARG A 261 35.12 12.91 29.99
C ARG A 261 33.60 12.83 30.08
N ALA A 262 32.91 13.94 30.35
CA ALA A 262 31.47 14.03 30.44
C ALA A 262 30.75 13.81 29.09
N SER A 263 31.42 13.99 27.95
CA SER A 263 30.86 13.72 26.61
C SER A 263 30.75 12.22 26.27
N ILE A 264 31.46 11.33 26.99
CA ILE A 264 31.50 9.88 26.71
C ILE A 264 30.19 9.16 27.05
N PRO A 265 29.59 9.31 28.25
CA PRO A 265 28.38 8.59 28.61
C PRO A 265 27.22 8.75 27.64
N PRO A 266 26.88 9.96 27.13
CA PRO A 266 25.83 10.14 26.14
C PRO A 266 26.11 9.39 24.83
N LEU A 267 27.37 9.30 24.39
CA LEU A 267 27.73 8.54 23.19
C LEU A 267 27.58 7.03 23.41
N VAL A 268 27.91 6.52 24.60
CA VAL A 268 27.68 5.12 24.97
C VAL A 268 26.17 4.81 24.96
N GLU A 269 25.36 5.67 25.56
CA GLU A 269 23.90 5.55 25.58
C GLU A 269 23.36 5.53 24.14
N GLN A 270 23.75 6.45 23.27
CA GLN A 270 23.33 6.51 21.88
C GLN A 270 23.65 5.22 21.11
N VAL A 271 24.87 4.68 21.26
CA VAL A 271 25.27 3.41 20.64
C VAL A 271 24.38 2.26 21.11
N GLN A 272 24.10 2.19 22.42
CA GLN A 272 23.25 1.14 22.98
C GLN A 272 21.80 1.25 22.50
N GLN A 273 21.23 2.45 22.50
CA GLN A 273 19.86 2.71 22.01
C GLN A 273 19.71 2.39 20.53
N ASN A 274 20.66 2.80 19.70
CA ASN A 274 20.64 2.49 18.26
C ASN A 274 20.81 0.98 18.02
N THR A 275 21.64 0.29 18.83
CA THR A 275 21.78 -1.17 18.76
C THR A 275 20.48 -1.89 19.15
N ALA A 276 19.77 -1.41 20.18
CA ALA A 276 18.46 -1.94 20.56
C ALA A 276 17.41 -1.71 19.48
N THR A 277 17.41 -0.53 18.83
CA THR A 277 16.53 -0.23 17.69
C THR A 277 16.83 -1.16 16.51
N LEU A 278 18.11 -1.39 16.22
CA LEU A 278 18.53 -2.32 15.17
C LEU A 278 18.06 -3.76 15.46
N ALA A 279 18.13 -4.18 16.74
CA ALA A 279 17.64 -5.50 17.14
C ALA A 279 16.14 -5.67 16.87
N LEU A 280 15.32 -4.66 17.18
CA LEU A 280 13.90 -4.64 16.84
C LEU A 280 13.68 -4.78 15.32
N LEU A 281 14.43 -4.04 14.51
CA LEU A 281 14.30 -4.05 13.06
C LEU A 281 14.66 -5.41 12.44
N VAL A 282 15.61 -6.13 13.00
CA VAL A 282 15.98 -7.50 12.57
C VAL A 282 15.16 -8.60 13.25
N GLY A 283 14.16 -8.24 14.06
CA GLY A 283 13.27 -9.19 14.72
C GLY A 283 13.91 -9.99 15.85
N ARG A 284 14.90 -9.42 16.56
CA ARG A 284 15.61 -10.05 17.68
C ARG A 284 15.44 -9.28 18.98
N ALA A 285 15.55 -9.98 20.10
CA ALA A 285 15.69 -9.31 21.40
C ALA A 285 17.05 -8.57 21.48
N PRO A 286 17.10 -7.37 22.07
CA PRO A 286 18.33 -6.56 22.13
C PRO A 286 19.53 -7.28 22.71
N GLU A 287 19.32 -8.18 23.67
CA GLU A 287 20.37 -8.97 24.34
C GLU A 287 21.07 -9.96 23.37
N ASN A 288 20.38 -10.33 22.27
CA ASN A 288 20.85 -11.31 21.31
C ASN A 288 21.50 -10.67 20.07
N LEU A 289 21.61 -9.34 20.03
CA LEU A 289 22.27 -8.62 18.96
C LEU A 289 23.50 -7.89 19.48
N ALA A 290 24.65 -8.26 18.94
CA ALA A 290 25.89 -7.52 19.13
C ALA A 290 26.38 -7.05 17.76
N VAL A 291 26.45 -5.74 17.57
CA VAL A 291 27.13 -5.15 16.42
C VAL A 291 28.63 -5.14 16.73
N ARG A 292 29.38 -6.01 16.03
CA ARG A 292 30.85 -6.11 16.20
C ARG A 292 31.49 -4.80 15.79
N GLY A 293 30.81 -4.10 14.89
CA GLY A 293 31.18 -2.77 14.51
C GLY A 293 32.34 -2.70 13.54
N GLY A 294 32.94 -1.56 13.55
CA GLY A 294 33.98 -1.19 12.62
C GLY A 294 34.07 0.31 12.62
N SER A 295 34.22 0.85 11.42
CA SER A 295 34.22 2.29 11.23
C SER A 295 33.46 2.60 9.95
N LEU A 296 32.74 3.72 9.93
CA LEU A 296 32.11 4.26 8.71
C LEU A 296 33.13 4.43 7.56
N TYR A 297 34.40 4.62 7.90
CA TYR A 297 35.46 4.82 6.92
C TYR A 297 35.86 3.53 6.18
N ARG A 298 35.51 2.36 6.71
CA ARG A 298 35.77 1.05 6.07
C ARG A 298 34.67 0.67 5.08
N LEU A 299 33.51 1.33 5.15
CA LEU A 299 32.42 1.08 4.24
C LEU A 299 32.73 1.58 2.82
N GLY A 300 32.44 0.75 1.82
CA GLY A 300 32.47 1.15 0.42
C GLY A 300 31.42 2.21 0.12
N ILE A 301 31.66 2.99 -0.92
CA ILE A 301 30.69 3.95 -1.42
C ILE A 301 30.21 3.46 -2.78
N PRO A 302 28.97 2.93 -2.87
CA PRO A 302 28.43 2.51 -4.16
C PRO A 302 28.23 3.71 -5.09
N ARG A 303 28.45 3.50 -6.37
CA ARG A 303 28.09 4.47 -7.40
C ARG A 303 26.65 4.20 -7.81
N VAL A 304 25.81 5.22 -7.77
CA VAL A 304 24.40 5.14 -8.15
C VAL A 304 24.15 6.01 -9.37
N SER A 305 23.53 5.42 -10.38
CA SER A 305 23.09 6.15 -11.59
C SER A 305 21.59 6.38 -11.49
N PRO A 306 21.09 7.62 -11.61
CA PRO A 306 19.69 7.93 -11.39
C PRO A 306 18.73 7.49 -12.52
N GLY A 307 19.25 7.13 -13.71
CA GLY A 307 18.41 6.82 -14.86
C GLY A 307 17.64 8.02 -15.42
N LEU A 308 16.57 7.76 -16.18
CA LEU A 308 15.67 8.80 -16.71
C LEU A 308 14.46 9.00 -15.77
N PRO A 309 13.93 10.24 -15.64
CA PRO A 309 12.74 10.48 -14.84
C PRO A 309 11.53 9.63 -15.22
N SER A 310 11.33 9.34 -16.50
CA SER A 310 10.22 8.50 -16.98
C SER A 310 10.31 7.04 -16.50
N GLU A 311 11.48 6.52 -16.22
CA GLU A 311 11.68 5.16 -15.73
C GLU A 311 11.18 4.99 -14.29
N LEU A 312 11.21 6.05 -13.47
CA LEU A 312 10.68 6.02 -12.10
C LEU A 312 9.22 5.59 -12.03
N LEU A 313 8.42 5.95 -13.04
CA LEU A 313 6.99 5.61 -13.08
C LEU A 313 6.75 4.10 -13.08
N THR A 314 7.71 3.32 -13.60
CA THR A 314 7.65 1.86 -13.65
C THR A 314 8.48 1.19 -12.54
N GLN A 315 9.46 1.91 -12.00
CA GLN A 315 10.43 1.36 -11.06
C GLN A 315 10.00 1.49 -9.60
N ARG A 316 9.14 2.46 -9.24
CA ARG A 316 8.72 2.69 -7.86
C ARG A 316 7.46 1.91 -7.50
N PRO A 317 7.50 1.10 -6.43
CA PRO A 317 6.34 0.31 -6.01
C PRO A 317 5.20 1.18 -5.45
N ASP A 318 5.48 2.33 -4.83
CA ASP A 318 4.48 3.27 -4.30
C ASP A 318 3.65 3.93 -5.41
N ILE A 319 4.26 4.24 -6.57
CA ILE A 319 3.53 4.74 -7.75
C ILE A 319 2.60 3.66 -8.29
N ARG A 320 3.09 2.41 -8.39
CA ARG A 320 2.27 1.27 -8.84
C ARG A 320 1.12 0.97 -7.89
N GLU A 321 1.35 1.08 -6.60
CA GLU A 321 0.30 0.95 -5.58
C GLU A 321 -0.79 2.02 -5.78
N ALA A 322 -0.42 3.29 -5.95
CA ALA A 322 -1.35 4.39 -6.17
C ALA A 322 -2.14 4.23 -7.48
N GLU A 323 -1.49 3.78 -8.57
CA GLU A 323 -2.12 3.46 -9.86
C GLU A 323 -3.21 2.38 -9.70
N LEU A 324 -2.92 1.31 -8.96
CA LEU A 324 -3.86 0.21 -8.73
C LEU A 324 -5.03 0.62 -7.81
N LYS A 325 -4.79 1.47 -6.82
CA LYS A 325 -5.85 2.05 -6.01
C LYS A 325 -6.81 2.90 -6.85
N LEU A 326 -6.27 3.70 -7.77
CA LEU A 326 -7.07 4.47 -8.73
C LEU A 326 -7.87 3.55 -9.67
N ALA A 327 -7.25 2.48 -10.19
CA ALA A 327 -7.94 1.49 -11.03
C ALA A 327 -9.07 0.76 -10.27
N SER A 328 -8.88 0.50 -8.98
CA SER A 328 -9.94 -0.04 -8.10
C SER A 328 -11.12 0.93 -7.98
N ALA A 329 -10.85 2.23 -7.78
CA ALA A 329 -11.89 3.25 -7.69
C ALA A 329 -12.65 3.43 -9.02
N ASP A 330 -11.96 3.38 -10.17
CA ASP A 330 -12.61 3.38 -11.48
C ASP A 330 -13.60 2.21 -11.63
N ALA A 331 -13.21 1.02 -11.18
CA ALA A 331 -14.08 -0.14 -11.19
C ALA A 331 -15.30 0.04 -10.24
N ASN A 332 -15.12 0.69 -9.10
CA ASN A 332 -16.22 1.01 -8.18
C ASN A 332 -17.19 2.04 -8.77
N VAL A 333 -16.70 3.06 -9.47
CA VAL A 333 -17.56 4.01 -10.21
C VAL A 333 -18.37 3.29 -11.26
N TYR A 334 -17.78 2.35 -12.00
CA TYR A 334 -18.50 1.52 -12.96
C TYR A 334 -19.61 0.71 -12.27
N ALA A 335 -19.31 0.05 -11.14
CA ALA A 335 -20.30 -0.71 -10.37
C ALA A 335 -21.46 0.18 -9.86
N ALA A 336 -21.16 1.41 -9.42
CA ALA A 336 -22.17 2.38 -9.01
C ALA A 336 -23.07 2.84 -10.17
N ARG A 337 -22.50 3.06 -11.36
CA ARG A 337 -23.28 3.35 -12.59
C ARG A 337 -24.18 2.16 -12.97
N ALA A 338 -23.64 0.95 -12.91
CA ALA A 338 -24.42 -0.26 -13.21
C ALA A 338 -25.57 -0.50 -12.24
N ALA A 339 -25.54 0.06 -11.02
CA ALA A 339 -26.61 -0.04 -10.05
C ALA A 339 -27.91 0.69 -10.46
N PHE A 340 -27.85 1.62 -11.43
CA PHE A 340 -29.03 2.27 -11.98
C PHE A 340 -29.81 1.39 -12.96
N LEU A 341 -29.21 0.30 -13.43
CA LEU A 341 -29.80 -0.59 -14.43
C LEU A 341 -30.63 -1.69 -13.78
N PRO A 342 -31.54 -2.35 -14.53
CA PRO A 342 -32.40 -3.41 -13.98
C PRO A 342 -31.58 -4.59 -13.43
N SER A 343 -31.91 -5.09 -12.26
CA SER A 343 -31.35 -6.32 -11.71
C SER A 343 -32.24 -7.52 -12.01
N ILE A 344 -31.63 -8.63 -12.40
CA ILE A 344 -32.31 -9.90 -12.69
C ILE A 344 -31.90 -10.90 -11.59
N GLN A 345 -32.87 -11.39 -10.84
CA GLN A 345 -32.64 -12.38 -9.80
C GLN A 345 -33.40 -13.67 -10.10
N LEU A 346 -32.69 -14.79 -10.04
CA LEU A 346 -33.27 -16.13 -10.10
C LEU A 346 -33.33 -16.68 -8.69
N THR A 347 -34.49 -17.25 -8.32
CA THR A 347 -34.66 -17.92 -7.04
C THR A 347 -35.25 -19.30 -7.28
N GLY A 348 -34.79 -20.29 -6.52
CA GLY A 348 -35.29 -21.66 -6.53
C GLY A 348 -35.44 -22.14 -5.09
N GLN A 349 -36.57 -22.79 -4.81
CA GLN A 349 -36.81 -23.44 -3.53
C GLN A 349 -37.34 -24.85 -3.79
N ALA A 350 -36.81 -25.82 -3.09
CA ALA A 350 -37.27 -27.22 -3.15
C ALA A 350 -37.15 -27.84 -1.77
N GLY A 351 -38.17 -28.62 -1.36
CA GLY A 351 -38.15 -29.20 -0.04
C GLY A 351 -39.44 -29.94 0.32
N PHE A 352 -39.71 -29.99 1.60
CA PHE A 352 -40.86 -30.67 2.20
C PHE A 352 -41.65 -29.68 3.06
N GLU A 353 -42.95 -29.73 2.96
CA GLU A 353 -43.88 -28.90 3.74
C GLU A 353 -45.04 -29.72 4.24
N SER A 354 -45.37 -29.62 5.54
CA SER A 354 -46.48 -30.39 6.14
C SER A 354 -47.08 -29.69 7.35
N ALA A 355 -48.38 -29.95 7.60
CA ALA A 355 -49.09 -29.48 8.78
C ALA A 355 -48.67 -30.21 10.07
N ALA A 356 -48.04 -31.40 9.96
CA ALA A 356 -47.61 -32.19 11.11
C ALA A 356 -46.16 -32.66 10.91
N LEU A 357 -45.34 -32.60 11.95
CA LEU A 357 -43.93 -33.00 11.89
C LEU A 357 -43.73 -34.45 11.45
N ARG A 358 -44.63 -35.38 11.87
CA ARG A 358 -44.57 -36.80 11.54
C ARG A 358 -44.78 -37.09 10.05
N THR A 359 -45.39 -36.18 9.30
CA THR A 359 -45.69 -36.34 7.85
C THR A 359 -44.80 -35.46 6.98
N LEU A 360 -43.83 -34.79 7.55
CA LEU A 360 -42.97 -33.83 6.82
C LEU A 360 -42.21 -34.50 5.68
N PHE A 361 -41.70 -35.72 5.85
CA PHE A 361 -40.98 -36.47 4.84
C PHE A 361 -41.86 -37.56 4.18
N GLY A 362 -43.18 -37.45 4.34
CA GLY A 362 -44.13 -38.40 3.78
C GLY A 362 -44.52 -38.11 2.32
N PRO A 363 -45.28 -39.06 1.70
CA PRO A 363 -45.79 -38.86 0.35
C PRO A 363 -46.67 -37.58 0.27
N GLY A 364 -46.41 -36.74 -0.76
CA GLY A 364 -47.17 -35.51 -1.00
C GLY A 364 -46.66 -34.25 -0.23
N ALA A 365 -45.63 -34.37 0.60
CA ALA A 365 -45.04 -33.22 1.29
C ALA A 365 -44.01 -32.45 0.44
N VAL A 366 -43.60 -33.00 -0.71
CA VAL A 366 -42.60 -32.37 -1.60
C VAL A 366 -43.21 -31.15 -2.29
N PHE A 367 -42.46 -30.07 -2.29
CA PHE A 367 -42.77 -28.87 -3.07
C PHE A 367 -41.52 -28.32 -3.75
N TYR A 368 -41.71 -27.57 -4.82
CA TYR A 368 -40.65 -26.76 -5.45
C TYR A 368 -41.25 -25.47 -6.03
N THR A 369 -40.45 -24.43 -6.05
CA THR A 369 -40.76 -23.15 -6.68
C THR A 369 -39.52 -22.64 -7.41
N VAL A 370 -39.67 -22.20 -8.65
CA VAL A 370 -38.64 -21.52 -9.42
C VAL A 370 -39.20 -20.21 -9.92
N ALA A 371 -38.51 -19.10 -9.65
CA ALA A 371 -38.94 -17.77 -10.05
C ALA A 371 -37.77 -16.97 -10.63
N ALA A 372 -38.09 -16.10 -11.59
CA ALA A 372 -37.21 -15.07 -12.10
C ALA A 372 -37.89 -13.71 -11.85
N SER A 373 -37.14 -12.77 -11.27
CA SER A 373 -37.61 -11.41 -11.03
C SER A 373 -36.72 -10.39 -11.69
N LEU A 374 -37.32 -9.37 -12.30
CA LEU A 374 -36.65 -8.18 -12.84
C LEU A 374 -37.05 -6.97 -11.99
N THR A 375 -36.08 -6.29 -11.41
CA THR A 375 -36.30 -5.10 -10.60
C THR A 375 -35.55 -3.93 -11.18
N GLN A 376 -36.29 -2.85 -11.54
CA GLN A 376 -35.73 -1.58 -12.00
C GLN A 376 -35.97 -0.51 -10.95
N PRO A 377 -34.92 0.08 -10.34
CA PRO A 377 -35.11 1.23 -9.45
C PRO A 377 -35.62 2.44 -10.25
N ILE A 378 -36.78 2.99 -9.87
CA ILE A 378 -37.35 4.19 -10.47
C ILE A 378 -37.08 5.41 -9.62
N PHE A 379 -37.36 5.29 -8.30
CA PHE A 379 -37.14 6.37 -7.35
C PHE A 379 -36.71 5.82 -6.00
N GLN A 380 -35.59 6.31 -5.50
CA GLN A 380 -35.00 5.90 -4.21
C GLN A 380 -34.56 7.10 -3.36
N GLY A 381 -35.25 8.25 -3.49
CA GLY A 381 -34.93 9.44 -2.69
C GLY A 381 -33.48 9.98 -2.87
N GLY A 382 -32.85 9.76 -4.04
CA GLY A 382 -31.48 10.21 -4.29
C GLY A 382 -30.38 9.24 -3.88
N LEU A 383 -30.70 8.06 -3.30
CA LEU A 383 -29.72 7.09 -2.79
C LEU A 383 -28.66 6.70 -3.83
N LEU A 384 -29.09 6.30 -5.04
CA LEU A 384 -28.16 5.87 -6.10
C LEU A 384 -27.30 7.01 -6.63
N LEU A 385 -27.86 8.23 -6.73
CA LEU A 385 -27.09 9.43 -7.11
C LEU A 385 -26.03 9.74 -6.06
N GLY A 386 -26.40 9.76 -4.79
CA GLY A 386 -25.46 9.96 -3.70
C GLY A 386 -24.35 8.90 -3.65
N GLN A 387 -24.70 7.62 -3.90
CA GLN A 387 -23.70 6.55 -4.00
C GLN A 387 -22.75 6.73 -5.19
N LEU A 388 -23.26 7.14 -6.36
CA LEU A 388 -22.41 7.43 -7.52
C LEU A 388 -21.50 8.62 -7.26
N ASP A 389 -22.01 9.69 -6.66
CA ASP A 389 -21.21 10.88 -6.36
C ASP A 389 -20.13 10.59 -5.30
N LEU A 390 -20.46 9.73 -4.30
CA LEU A 390 -19.46 9.22 -3.35
C LEU A 390 -18.30 8.50 -4.06
N GLN A 391 -18.61 7.58 -4.99
CA GLN A 391 -17.56 6.83 -5.71
C GLN A 391 -16.76 7.74 -6.67
N LYS A 392 -17.41 8.73 -7.29
CA LYS A 392 -16.69 9.73 -8.10
C LYS A 392 -15.76 10.60 -7.26
N GLY A 393 -16.22 11.04 -6.07
CA GLY A 393 -15.39 11.77 -5.12
C GLY A 393 -14.17 10.98 -4.67
N ALA A 394 -14.38 9.71 -4.29
CA ALA A 394 -13.28 8.81 -3.90
C ALA A 394 -12.29 8.56 -5.06
N ARG A 395 -12.77 8.44 -6.30
CA ARG A 395 -11.91 8.33 -7.47
C ARG A 395 -11.08 9.59 -7.71
N GLU A 396 -11.69 10.77 -7.56
CA GLU A 396 -10.98 12.05 -7.72
C GLU A 396 -9.89 12.22 -6.64
N GLU A 397 -10.19 11.86 -5.38
CA GLU A 397 -9.21 11.82 -4.30
C GLU A 397 -7.99 10.97 -4.68
N LEU A 398 -8.21 9.72 -5.12
CA LEU A 398 -7.14 8.79 -5.50
C LEU A 398 -6.39 9.24 -6.75
N LEU A 399 -7.03 9.99 -7.66
CA LEU A 399 -6.33 10.63 -8.77
C LEU A 399 -5.34 11.69 -8.28
N GLN A 400 -5.74 12.53 -7.31
CA GLN A 400 -4.83 13.53 -6.73
C GLN A 400 -3.71 12.86 -5.92
N ASP A 401 -4.00 11.76 -5.23
CA ASP A 401 -2.98 10.97 -4.52
C ASP A 401 -1.97 10.34 -5.49
N TYR A 402 -2.42 9.81 -6.63
CA TYR A 402 -1.53 9.32 -7.68
C TYR A 402 -0.63 10.44 -8.24
N ARG A 403 -1.20 11.61 -8.56
CA ARG A 403 -0.43 12.78 -9.01
C ARG A 403 0.60 13.22 -7.98
N LYS A 404 0.21 13.25 -6.70
CA LYS A 404 1.09 13.56 -5.59
C LYS A 404 2.23 12.55 -5.47
N ALA A 405 1.94 11.25 -5.58
CA ALA A 405 2.95 10.19 -5.51
C ALA A 405 4.01 10.36 -6.62
N VAL A 406 3.58 10.63 -7.86
CA VAL A 406 4.49 10.88 -8.99
C VAL A 406 5.38 12.10 -8.77
N ILE A 407 4.80 13.24 -8.34
CA ILE A 407 5.58 14.46 -8.09
C ILE A 407 6.51 14.28 -6.89
N SER A 408 6.05 13.58 -5.84
CA SER A 408 6.89 13.26 -4.69
C SER A 408 8.09 12.41 -5.11
N ALA A 409 7.89 11.43 -5.98
CA ALA A 409 8.97 10.59 -6.49
C ALA A 409 10.07 11.39 -7.20
N PHE A 410 9.70 12.33 -8.08
CA PHE A 410 10.68 13.22 -8.72
C PHE A 410 11.40 14.12 -7.70
N THR A 411 10.65 14.64 -6.73
CA THR A 411 11.21 15.48 -5.65
C THR A 411 12.19 14.70 -4.78
N ASP A 412 11.89 13.45 -4.46
CA ASP A 412 12.75 12.59 -3.64
C ASP A 412 14.09 12.31 -4.33
N VAL A 413 14.06 11.98 -5.64
CA VAL A 413 15.28 11.76 -6.41
C VAL A 413 16.12 13.04 -6.51
N GLU A 414 15.50 14.17 -6.82
CA GLU A 414 16.21 15.45 -6.92
C GLU A 414 16.87 15.84 -5.58
N ARG A 415 16.14 15.70 -4.47
CA ARG A 415 16.67 15.94 -3.11
C ARG A 415 17.84 15.00 -2.79
N ALA A 416 17.69 13.72 -3.10
CA ALA A 416 18.72 12.73 -2.83
C ALA A 416 19.99 12.99 -3.67
N LEU A 417 19.86 13.36 -4.94
CA LEU A 417 21.00 13.73 -5.80
C LEU A 417 21.74 14.95 -5.27
N VAL A 418 21.02 16.00 -4.89
CA VAL A 418 21.62 17.20 -4.28
C VAL A 418 22.31 16.84 -2.95
N ALA A 419 21.67 16.02 -2.12
CA ALA A 419 22.23 15.58 -0.84
C ALA A 419 23.54 14.80 -1.04
N VAL A 420 23.58 13.83 -1.96
CA VAL A 420 24.79 13.05 -2.27
C VAL A 420 25.94 13.95 -2.78
N GLN A 421 25.61 14.91 -3.65
CA GLN A 421 26.61 15.84 -4.17
C GLN A 421 27.17 16.73 -3.06
N GLN A 422 26.31 17.36 -2.24
CA GLN A 422 26.74 18.31 -1.23
C GLN A 422 27.45 17.63 -0.05
N THR A 423 26.95 16.48 0.41
CA THR A 423 27.62 15.72 1.49
C THR A 423 28.98 15.16 1.05
N THR A 424 29.12 14.77 -0.24
CA THR A 424 30.43 14.37 -0.80
C THR A 424 31.43 15.52 -0.77
N ARG A 425 31.00 16.72 -1.17
CA ARG A 425 31.84 17.91 -1.13
C ARG A 425 32.17 18.33 0.31
N GLN A 426 31.16 18.28 1.19
CA GLN A 426 31.33 18.60 2.61
C GLN A 426 32.33 17.66 3.27
N GLU A 427 32.26 16.35 3.02
CA GLU A 427 33.22 15.38 3.59
C GLU A 427 34.65 15.68 3.14
N ALA A 428 34.87 16.05 1.86
CA ALA A 428 36.21 16.41 1.38
C ALA A 428 36.78 17.65 2.08
N LEU A 429 35.95 18.69 2.23
CA LEU A 429 36.34 19.92 2.95
C LEU A 429 36.54 19.70 4.45
N GLN A 430 35.70 18.86 5.06
CA GLN A 430 35.81 18.52 6.49
C GLN A 430 37.09 17.72 6.78
N ARG A 431 37.50 16.82 5.89
CA ARG A 431 38.79 16.11 6.01
C ARG A 431 39.97 17.08 5.99
N GLN A 432 39.91 18.12 5.15
CA GLN A 432 40.93 19.17 5.13
C GLN A 432 40.93 19.96 6.44
N ALA A 433 39.73 20.33 6.94
CA ALA A 433 39.60 21.04 8.21
C ALA A 433 40.19 20.24 9.39
N VAL A 434 39.95 18.92 9.43
CA VAL A 434 40.56 18.02 10.44
C VAL A 434 42.08 18.00 10.29
N ALA A 435 42.62 17.89 9.07
CA ALA A 435 44.05 17.85 8.85
C ALA A 435 44.76 19.15 9.30
N GLU A 436 44.17 20.31 8.99
CA GLU A 436 44.75 21.60 9.36
C GLU A 436 44.59 21.87 10.87
N SER A 437 43.44 21.52 11.48
CA SER A 437 43.23 21.67 12.93
C SER A 437 44.14 20.73 13.74
N ARG A 438 44.36 19.51 13.28
CA ARG A 438 45.34 18.57 13.85
C ARG A 438 46.74 19.16 13.86
N LYS A 439 47.19 19.67 12.72
CA LYS A 439 48.52 20.31 12.58
C LYS A 439 48.65 21.51 13.50
N ALA A 440 47.61 22.34 13.60
CA ALA A 440 47.60 23.50 14.52
C ALA A 440 47.73 23.06 15.97
N PHE A 441 47.00 22.01 16.37
CA PHE A 441 47.09 21.44 17.71
C PHE A 441 48.45 20.84 18.02
N GLU A 442 49.02 20.02 17.14
CA GLU A 442 50.36 19.42 17.29
C GLU A 442 51.44 20.50 17.46
N LEU A 443 51.46 21.51 16.59
CA LEU A 443 52.40 22.62 16.68
C LEU A 443 52.20 23.45 17.96
N SER A 444 50.96 23.65 18.45
CA SER A 444 50.71 24.35 19.70
C SER A 444 51.20 23.54 20.90
N GLU A 445 51.04 22.23 20.91
CA GLU A 445 51.56 21.34 21.96
C GLU A 445 53.11 21.38 22.03
N GLU A 446 53.79 21.34 20.87
CA GLU A 446 55.27 21.45 20.78
C GLU A 446 55.76 22.79 21.35
N ARG A 447 55.11 23.90 20.98
CA ARG A 447 55.47 25.25 21.47
C ARG A 447 55.17 25.43 22.96
N LEU A 448 54.10 24.82 23.48
CA LEU A 448 53.83 24.81 24.91
C LEU A 448 54.95 24.10 25.68
N ARG A 449 55.41 22.96 25.19
CA ARG A 449 56.53 22.23 25.79
C ARG A 449 57.81 23.07 25.81
N ALA A 450 58.04 23.82 24.74
CA ALA A 450 59.16 24.76 24.62
C ALA A 450 59.01 26.04 25.41
N GLY A 451 57.83 26.26 26.04
CA GLY A 451 57.53 27.46 26.83
C GLY A 451 57.38 28.77 26.00
N THR A 452 57.10 28.65 24.69
CA THR A 452 57.01 29.78 23.76
C THR A 452 55.57 30.22 23.43
N ILE A 453 54.57 29.57 24.02
CA ILE A 453 53.13 29.87 23.84
C ILE A 453 52.39 29.65 25.16
N ASP A 454 51.28 30.34 25.33
CA ASP A 454 50.40 30.17 26.49
C ASP A 454 49.50 28.93 26.36
N LEU A 455 48.97 28.45 27.50
CA LEU A 455 48.08 27.30 27.56
C LEU A 455 46.74 27.60 26.86
N THR A 456 46.22 28.85 26.91
CA THR A 456 44.93 29.22 26.35
C THR A 456 44.88 28.93 24.84
N THR A 457 45.98 29.23 24.13
CA THR A 457 46.10 28.95 22.70
C THR A 457 46.07 27.44 22.42
N VAL A 458 46.72 26.62 23.26
CA VAL A 458 46.68 25.16 23.13
C VAL A 458 45.27 24.61 23.36
N LEU A 459 44.58 25.10 24.42
CA LEU A 459 43.19 24.72 24.71
C LEU A 459 42.25 25.02 23.55
N GLN A 460 42.39 26.20 22.89
CA GLN A 460 41.59 26.55 21.72
C GLN A 460 41.87 25.62 20.53
N ALA A 461 43.12 25.32 20.26
CA ALA A 461 43.52 24.43 19.19
C ALA A 461 43.04 22.98 19.45
N GLU A 462 43.14 22.50 20.69
CA GLU A 462 42.65 21.20 21.13
C GLU A 462 41.14 21.07 20.95
N GLN A 463 40.35 22.04 21.47
CA GLN A 463 38.89 22.04 21.31
C GLN A 463 38.48 22.08 19.85
N THR A 464 39.14 22.91 19.03
CA THR A 464 38.84 23.01 17.60
C THR A 464 39.10 21.68 16.90
N PHE A 465 40.24 21.05 17.15
CA PHE A 465 40.60 19.75 16.56
C PHE A 465 39.60 18.67 16.95
N PHE A 466 39.23 18.53 18.22
CA PHE A 466 38.27 17.56 18.71
C PHE A 466 36.89 17.72 18.08
N GLN A 467 36.44 18.98 17.95
CA GLN A 467 35.18 19.29 17.30
C GLN A 467 35.18 18.94 15.80
N GLN A 468 36.29 19.21 15.09
CA GLN A 468 36.39 18.87 13.66
C GLN A 468 36.40 17.34 13.45
N GLU A 469 37.05 16.57 14.31
CA GLU A 469 37.02 15.09 14.24
C GLU A 469 35.61 14.51 14.48
N ASP A 470 34.91 15.01 15.50
CA ASP A 470 33.54 14.60 15.78
C ASP A 470 32.60 14.96 14.61
N THR A 471 32.72 16.17 14.07
CA THR A 471 31.96 16.63 12.89
C THR A 471 32.26 15.76 11.65
N LEU A 472 33.50 15.31 11.46
CA LEU A 472 33.85 14.45 10.33
C LEU A 472 33.10 13.11 10.36
N ALA A 473 32.93 12.51 11.54
CA ALA A 473 32.16 11.28 11.69
C ALA A 473 30.68 11.49 11.30
N GLN A 474 30.08 12.61 11.75
CA GLN A 474 28.70 12.98 11.42
C GLN A 474 28.52 13.26 9.92
N VAL A 475 29.45 13.98 9.28
CA VAL A 475 29.40 14.25 7.83
C VAL A 475 29.55 12.97 7.02
N ARG A 476 30.40 12.03 7.47
CA ARG A 476 30.54 10.72 6.84
C ARG A 476 29.24 9.92 6.90
N PHE A 477 28.58 9.91 8.06
CA PHE A 477 27.25 9.30 8.22
C PHE A 477 26.24 9.95 7.28
N ALA A 478 26.13 11.28 7.27
CA ALA A 478 25.19 12.02 6.41
C ALA A 478 25.37 11.68 4.92
N ARG A 479 26.63 11.47 4.47
CA ARG A 479 26.89 11.05 3.10
C ARG A 479 26.38 9.64 2.82
N LEU A 480 26.60 8.69 3.72
CA LEU A 480 26.10 7.32 3.56
C LEU A 480 24.56 7.28 3.56
N GLN A 481 23.93 8.03 4.44
CA GLN A 481 22.48 8.19 4.49
C GLN A 481 21.92 8.81 3.20
N ALA A 482 22.56 9.83 2.63
CA ALA A 482 22.17 10.42 1.35
C ALA A 482 22.20 9.39 0.21
N ILE A 483 23.18 8.48 0.21
CA ILE A 483 23.28 7.41 -0.78
C ILE A 483 22.15 6.38 -0.60
N VAL A 484 21.85 5.98 0.63
CA VAL A 484 20.72 5.08 0.92
C VAL A 484 19.39 5.72 0.51
N SER A 485 19.19 7.01 0.83
CA SER A 485 18.02 7.77 0.40
C SER A 485 17.89 7.83 -1.13
N LEU A 486 19.01 7.89 -1.87
CA LEU A 486 18.97 7.84 -3.33
C LEU A 486 18.54 6.46 -3.83
N PHE A 487 19.01 5.36 -3.23
CA PHE A 487 18.53 4.02 -3.56
C PHE A 487 17.03 3.88 -3.29
N GLN A 488 16.54 4.38 -2.17
CA GLN A 488 15.12 4.40 -1.84
C GLN A 488 14.32 5.20 -2.87
N ALA A 489 14.77 6.41 -3.20
CA ALA A 489 14.10 7.29 -4.16
C ALA A 489 13.99 6.69 -5.56
N LEU A 490 14.99 5.88 -5.96
CA LEU A 490 15.01 5.14 -7.22
C LEU A 490 14.19 3.84 -7.19
N GLY A 491 13.54 3.51 -6.08
CA GLY A 491 12.73 2.31 -5.92
C GLY A 491 13.46 1.10 -5.36
N GLY A 492 14.78 1.17 -5.10
CA GLY A 492 15.56 0.21 -4.31
C GLY A 492 15.69 -1.21 -4.85
N GLY A 493 15.28 -1.49 -6.08
CA GLY A 493 15.29 -2.85 -6.66
C GLY A 493 14.24 -3.77 -6.00
N TRP A 494 13.19 -4.09 -6.70
CA TRP A 494 12.15 -5.03 -6.26
C TRP A 494 11.77 -5.94 -7.43
N PHE A 495 11.27 -7.13 -7.12
CA PHE A 495 10.77 -8.06 -8.13
C PHE A 495 9.36 -8.51 -7.75
N LEU A 496 8.44 -8.40 -8.69
CA LEU A 496 7.24 -9.22 -8.67
C LEU A 496 7.57 -10.52 -9.39
N ASP A 497 7.53 -11.63 -8.68
CA ASP A 497 7.83 -12.98 -9.20
C ASP A 497 6.91 -13.43 -10.37
N ARG A 498 5.82 -12.73 -10.61
CA ARG A 498 4.93 -12.80 -11.78
C ARG A 498 4.11 -11.52 -11.87
N GLU A 499 4.06 -10.90 -13.04
CA GLU A 499 2.95 -9.98 -13.34
C GLU A 499 1.64 -10.73 -13.05
N PRO A 500 0.84 -10.27 -12.08
CA PRO A 500 -0.44 -10.91 -11.83
C PRO A 500 -1.29 -10.69 -13.07
N VAL A 501 -1.68 -11.77 -13.72
CA VAL A 501 -2.59 -11.76 -14.86
C VAL A 501 -3.93 -11.21 -14.36
N VAL A 502 -4.10 -9.90 -14.43
CA VAL A 502 -5.44 -9.30 -14.40
C VAL A 502 -6.10 -9.81 -15.69
N ARG A 503 -6.98 -10.79 -15.55
CA ARG A 503 -7.72 -11.32 -16.70
C ARG A 503 -8.42 -10.12 -17.35
N PRO A 504 -8.10 -9.78 -18.62
CA PRO A 504 -8.89 -8.80 -19.34
C PRO A 504 -10.34 -9.28 -19.31
N LEU A 505 -11.29 -8.39 -19.13
CA LEU A 505 -12.66 -8.76 -19.40
C LEU A 505 -12.72 -9.28 -20.82
N ASP A 506 -13.25 -10.50 -20.96
CA ASP A 506 -13.77 -10.98 -22.23
C ASP A 506 -14.95 -10.05 -22.58
N VAL A 507 -14.64 -8.93 -23.19
CA VAL A 507 -15.61 -8.11 -23.90
C VAL A 507 -15.93 -8.97 -25.11
N GLY A 508 -17.10 -9.62 -25.05
CA GLY A 508 -17.57 -10.60 -26.01
C GLY A 508 -17.23 -10.25 -27.47
N PRO A 509 -17.23 -11.23 -28.38
CA PRO A 509 -16.65 -11.11 -29.70
C PRO A 509 -17.41 -10.10 -30.56
N ASN A 510 -17.03 -8.83 -30.54
CA ASN A 510 -17.38 -7.84 -31.56
C ASN A 510 -16.60 -6.53 -31.34
N SER A 511 -15.32 -6.54 -31.71
CA SER A 511 -14.62 -5.34 -32.17
C SER A 511 -13.53 -5.72 -33.18
N LYS A 512 -13.99 -6.28 -34.33
CA LYS A 512 -13.21 -6.23 -35.56
C LYS A 512 -14.16 -5.69 -36.64
N SER A 513 -14.09 -4.43 -36.93
CA SER A 513 -14.24 -3.77 -38.22
C SER A 513 -13.90 -2.30 -38.06
#